data_ffea173ab8c6041e0728b7efdbfdf628
#
_entry.id   ffea173ab8c6041e0728b7efdbfdf628
#
_cell.length_a   1.000
_cell.length_b   1.000
_cell.length_c   1.000
_cell.angle_alpha   90.00
_cell.angle_beta   90.00
_cell.angle_gamma   90.00
#
_symmetry.space_group_name_H-M   'P 1'
#
loop_
_entity.id
_entity.type
_entity.pdbx_description
1 polymer ?
#
loop_
_entity_poly.entity_id
_entity_poly.type
_entity_poly.pdbx_seq_one_letter_code
_entity_poly.pdbx_strand_id
1 'polypeptide(L)'
;RGALEQVAELLRGAGHAAVVLADDNALVDRAAAVRAGIGWYGKSANVLVPGHGSWFVLGSVVTDAVLSARPEPLGDGCGACTRCLERCPTGAIIAPGVVDARRCLAWHVQQEGDLPHEFRVALDDRLYGCDECQEVCPPSRREELRVGADPGAAAAPGGAPGSWVDLLRVLDATDEELMADLGRWYVPRRDPRYLRRNALVALANSVARHRTADPTDPAVTDRLESY
;
A
#
# COMPACT_ATOMS: atom_id res chain seq x y z
N ARG A 1 -9.29 -11.34 5.46
CA ARG A 1 -10.30 -12.26 4.91
C ARG A 1 -10.92 -13.10 6.02
N GLY A 2 -10.13 -13.68 6.95
CA GLY A 2 -10.67 -14.52 8.04
C GLY A 2 -11.78 -13.86 8.85
N ALA A 3 -11.63 -12.59 9.26
CA ALA A 3 -12.67 -11.88 10.00
C ALA A 3 -13.98 -11.72 9.19
N LEU A 4 -13.88 -11.51 7.89
CA LEU A 4 -15.06 -11.42 7.02
C LEU A 4 -15.77 -12.78 6.88
N GLU A 5 -15.02 -13.88 6.81
CA GLU A 5 -15.62 -15.23 6.79
C GLU A 5 -16.37 -15.54 8.09
N GLN A 6 -15.85 -15.13 9.25
CA GLN A 6 -16.55 -15.27 10.51
C GLN A 6 -17.92 -14.55 10.50
N VAL A 7 -17.97 -13.33 9.95
CA VAL A 7 -19.22 -12.59 9.78
C VAL A 7 -20.17 -13.30 8.79
N ALA A 8 -19.62 -13.78 7.68
CA ALA A 8 -20.40 -14.50 6.68
C ALA A 8 -20.97 -15.82 7.23
N GLU A 9 -20.21 -16.55 8.05
CA GLU A 9 -20.66 -17.76 8.72
C GLU A 9 -21.81 -17.50 9.69
N LEU A 10 -21.77 -16.41 10.46
CA LEU A 10 -22.88 -16.01 11.33
C LEU A 10 -24.15 -15.76 10.52
N LEU A 11 -24.05 -15.08 9.39
CA LEU A 11 -25.20 -14.82 8.50
C LEU A 11 -25.75 -16.11 7.88
N ARG A 12 -24.88 -16.99 7.42
CA ARG A 12 -25.27 -18.30 6.86
C ARG A 12 -25.92 -19.19 7.92
N GLY A 13 -25.38 -19.17 9.16
CA GLY A 13 -25.97 -19.88 10.30
C GLY A 13 -27.36 -19.36 10.71
N ALA A 14 -27.64 -18.08 10.41
CA ALA A 14 -28.96 -17.48 10.57
C ALA A 14 -29.91 -17.73 9.37
N GLY A 15 -29.49 -18.50 8.37
CA GLY A 15 -30.31 -18.86 7.20
C GLY A 15 -30.21 -17.88 6.01
N HIS A 16 -29.23 -16.97 6.02
CA HIS A 16 -29.03 -16.01 4.94
C HIS A 16 -27.90 -16.40 4.00
N ALA A 17 -28.00 -15.99 2.74
CA ALA A 17 -26.88 -16.05 1.81
C ALA A 17 -25.82 -14.99 2.21
N ALA A 18 -24.53 -15.36 2.14
CA ALA A 18 -23.46 -14.42 2.41
C ALA A 18 -22.23 -14.75 1.55
N VAL A 19 -21.67 -13.73 0.89
CA VAL A 19 -20.47 -13.80 0.04
C VAL A 19 -19.45 -12.79 0.53
N VAL A 20 -18.21 -13.23 0.73
CA VAL A 20 -17.09 -12.37 1.12
C VAL A 20 -16.40 -11.83 -0.11
N LEU A 21 -16.31 -10.52 -0.22
CA LEU A 21 -15.53 -9.78 -1.22
C LEU A 21 -14.36 -9.09 -0.53
N ALA A 22 -13.15 -9.43 -0.93
CA ALA A 22 -11.92 -8.84 -0.42
C ALA A 22 -10.89 -8.83 -1.55
N ASP A 23 -10.47 -7.66 -1.98
CA ASP A 23 -9.63 -7.46 -3.16
C ASP A 23 -10.30 -8.06 -4.41
N ASP A 24 -11.56 -7.70 -4.63
CA ASP A 24 -12.42 -8.24 -5.69
C ASP A 24 -12.96 -7.10 -6.57
N ASN A 25 -12.88 -7.28 -7.88
CA ASN A 25 -13.33 -6.29 -8.85
C ASN A 25 -14.86 -6.14 -8.95
N ALA A 26 -15.64 -7.02 -8.29
CA ALA A 26 -17.09 -6.96 -8.28
C ALA A 26 -17.64 -5.77 -7.47
N LEU A 27 -16.81 -5.19 -6.58
CA LEU A 27 -17.19 -4.07 -5.72
C LEU A 27 -16.11 -2.98 -5.70
N VAL A 28 -16.52 -1.73 -5.69
CA VAL A 28 -15.63 -0.59 -5.42
C VAL A 28 -15.58 -0.37 -3.90
N ASP A 29 -14.65 -1.06 -3.22
CA ASP A 29 -14.55 -1.12 -1.75
C ASP A 29 -14.59 0.24 -1.09
N ARG A 30 -13.84 1.23 -1.62
CA ARG A 30 -13.80 2.58 -1.05
C ARG A 30 -15.14 3.30 -1.13
N ALA A 31 -15.85 3.15 -2.24
CA ALA A 31 -17.18 3.74 -2.39
C ALA A 31 -18.19 3.07 -1.45
N ALA A 32 -18.12 1.74 -1.30
CA ALA A 32 -18.94 0.99 -0.37
C ALA A 32 -18.70 1.43 1.09
N ALA A 33 -17.43 1.56 1.49
CA ALA A 33 -17.06 2.00 2.84
C ALA A 33 -17.58 3.41 3.17
N VAL A 34 -17.47 4.36 2.23
CA VAL A 34 -17.98 5.73 2.42
C VAL A 34 -19.50 5.72 2.53
N ARG A 35 -20.20 4.97 1.67
CA ARG A 35 -21.67 4.84 1.75
C ARG A 35 -22.14 4.13 3.02
N ALA A 36 -21.31 3.26 3.57
CA ALA A 36 -21.54 2.60 4.85
C ALA A 36 -21.21 3.49 6.07
N GLY A 37 -20.80 4.75 5.87
CA GLY A 37 -20.48 5.65 6.97
C GLY A 37 -19.22 5.27 7.76
N ILE A 38 -18.35 4.38 7.22
CA ILE A 38 -17.11 3.95 7.89
C ILE A 38 -16.10 5.09 7.97
N GLY A 39 -16.04 5.91 6.92
CA GLY A 39 -15.11 7.02 6.79
C GLY A 39 -15.51 7.97 5.66
N TRP A 40 -14.73 9.00 5.47
CA TRP A 40 -14.89 9.91 4.32
C TRP A 40 -13.87 9.63 3.24
N TYR A 41 -14.18 10.01 2.01
CA TYR A 41 -13.28 9.89 0.87
C TYR A 41 -12.26 11.02 0.94
N GLY A 42 -11.02 10.70 1.27
CA GLY A 42 -9.97 11.69 1.43
C GLY A 42 -9.45 12.25 0.10
N LYS A 43 -8.76 13.40 0.17
CA LYS A 43 -8.13 14.02 -1.00
C LYS A 43 -7.00 13.15 -1.60
N SER A 44 -6.46 12.18 -0.85
CA SER A 44 -5.53 11.15 -1.33
C SER A 44 -6.20 10.00 -2.09
N ALA A 45 -7.52 10.04 -2.25
CA ALA A 45 -8.36 8.95 -2.75
C ALA A 45 -8.39 7.69 -1.84
N ASN A 46 -7.87 7.78 -0.62
CA ASN A 46 -8.07 6.76 0.41
C ASN A 46 -9.29 7.05 1.26
N VAL A 47 -9.89 6.02 1.85
CA VAL A 47 -10.90 6.21 2.89
C VAL A 47 -10.20 6.53 4.20
N LEU A 48 -10.66 7.55 4.89
CA LEU A 48 -10.15 7.98 6.19
C LEU A 48 -11.21 7.69 7.25
N VAL A 49 -10.88 6.81 8.19
CA VAL A 49 -11.74 6.48 9.32
C VAL A 49 -11.47 7.48 10.44
N PRO A 50 -12.52 8.10 11.04
CA PRO A 50 -12.35 9.02 12.16
C PRO A 50 -11.49 8.40 13.28
N GLY A 51 -10.44 9.09 13.68
CA GLY A 51 -9.52 8.64 14.73
C GLY A 51 -8.48 7.60 14.32
N HIS A 52 -8.60 6.96 13.12
CA HIS A 52 -7.74 5.87 12.69
C HIS A 52 -6.99 6.14 11.37
N GLY A 53 -7.33 7.20 10.64
CA GLY A 53 -6.68 7.50 9.37
C GLY A 53 -7.01 6.49 8.26
N SER A 54 -6.02 6.09 7.47
CA SER A 54 -6.17 5.19 6.31
C SER A 54 -5.38 3.87 6.40
N TRP A 55 -4.73 3.58 7.53
CA TRP A 55 -3.91 2.38 7.74
C TRP A 55 -4.78 1.15 8.06
N PHE A 56 -5.61 0.75 7.10
CA PHE A 56 -6.45 -0.45 7.17
C PHE A 56 -6.75 -0.98 5.78
N VAL A 57 -7.22 -2.22 5.71
CA VAL A 57 -7.72 -2.84 4.49
C VAL A 57 -9.24 -2.95 4.55
N LEU A 58 -9.89 -2.76 3.41
CA LEU A 58 -11.32 -2.87 3.26
C LEU A 58 -11.71 -4.27 2.80
N GLY A 59 -12.91 -4.67 3.14
CA GLY A 59 -13.57 -5.86 2.62
C GLY A 59 -15.05 -5.82 2.95
N SER A 60 -15.83 -6.58 2.22
CA SER A 60 -17.28 -6.54 2.28
C SER A 60 -17.88 -7.95 2.42
N VAL A 61 -19.01 -8.05 3.08
CA VAL A 61 -19.87 -9.22 3.06
C VAL A 61 -21.17 -8.80 2.40
N VAL A 62 -21.48 -9.41 1.25
CA VAL A 62 -22.77 -9.22 0.56
C VAL A 62 -23.74 -10.27 1.05
N THR A 63 -24.95 -9.88 1.45
CA THR A 63 -25.94 -10.77 2.03
C THR A 63 -27.36 -10.37 1.61
N ASP A 64 -28.27 -11.33 1.63
CA ASP A 64 -29.72 -11.11 1.49
C ASP A 64 -30.42 -10.82 2.83
N ALA A 65 -29.69 -10.82 3.94
CA ALA A 65 -30.20 -10.41 5.23
C ALA A 65 -30.69 -8.96 5.21
N VAL A 66 -31.87 -8.71 5.77
CA VAL A 66 -32.40 -7.36 5.91
C VAL A 66 -31.70 -6.68 7.08
N LEU A 67 -30.82 -5.73 6.77
CA LEU A 67 -30.10 -4.93 7.76
C LEU A 67 -30.88 -3.62 8.00
N SER A 68 -31.24 -3.39 9.24
CA SER A 68 -32.01 -2.18 9.65
C SER A 68 -31.15 -0.92 9.72
N ALA A 69 -29.83 -1.07 9.87
CA ALA A 69 -28.91 0.06 9.95
C ALA A 69 -28.74 0.75 8.58
N ARG A 70 -28.99 2.05 8.54
CA ARG A 70 -28.71 2.93 7.38
C ARG A 70 -27.78 4.04 7.84
N PRO A 71 -26.48 3.78 7.92
CA PRO A 71 -25.53 4.81 8.32
C PRO A 71 -25.52 5.94 7.30
N GLU A 72 -25.42 7.17 7.79
CA GLU A 72 -25.23 8.34 6.95
C GLU A 72 -23.75 8.45 6.55
N PRO A 73 -23.46 8.78 5.28
CA PRO A 73 -22.08 9.07 4.86
C PRO A 73 -21.50 10.24 5.67
N LEU A 74 -20.25 10.09 6.04
CA LEU A 74 -19.54 11.16 6.75
C LEU A 74 -19.17 12.30 5.78
N GLY A 75 -19.25 13.53 6.27
CA GLY A 75 -18.81 14.71 5.53
C GLY A 75 -17.27 14.74 5.34
N ASP A 76 -16.81 15.68 4.51
CA ASP A 76 -15.38 15.87 4.26
C ASP A 76 -14.62 16.25 5.55
N GLY A 77 -13.75 15.37 6.00
CA GLY A 77 -12.86 15.62 7.14
C GLY A 77 -11.48 16.17 6.74
N CYS A 78 -11.21 16.38 5.46
CA CYS A 78 -9.94 16.94 4.97
C CYS A 78 -9.92 18.48 5.10
N GLY A 79 -11.06 19.15 4.94
CA GLY A 79 -11.16 20.61 4.98
C GLY A 79 -10.15 21.29 4.05
N ALA A 80 -9.39 22.26 4.54
CA ALA A 80 -8.39 22.99 3.77
C ALA A 80 -7.03 22.26 3.59
N CYS A 81 -6.84 21.08 4.18
CA CYS A 81 -5.58 20.35 4.12
C CYS A 81 -5.24 19.87 2.69
N THR A 82 -4.00 20.08 2.23
CA THR A 82 -3.49 19.70 0.90
C THR A 82 -2.22 18.84 0.95
N ARG A 83 -1.80 18.41 2.14
CA ARG A 83 -0.50 17.75 2.36
C ARG A 83 -0.25 16.55 1.45
N CYS A 84 -1.25 15.71 1.20
CA CYS A 84 -1.10 14.53 0.33
C CYS A 84 -0.90 14.91 -1.13
N LEU A 85 -1.49 16.01 -1.61
CA LEU A 85 -1.29 16.51 -2.96
C LEU A 85 0.15 17.02 -3.15
N GLU A 86 0.62 17.81 -2.20
CA GLU A 86 1.96 18.43 -2.21
C GLU A 86 3.08 17.39 -2.04
N ARG A 87 2.83 16.37 -1.23
CA ARG A 87 3.81 15.33 -0.92
C ARG A 87 3.91 14.24 -1.98
N CYS A 88 2.93 14.10 -2.88
CA CYS A 88 2.96 13.08 -3.91
C CYS A 88 4.19 13.25 -4.82
N PRO A 89 5.16 12.31 -4.82
CA PRO A 89 6.46 12.54 -5.47
C PRO A 89 6.38 12.61 -7.00
N THR A 90 5.28 12.16 -7.58
CA THR A 90 5.04 12.17 -9.03
C THR A 90 3.87 13.07 -9.42
N GLY A 91 3.23 13.75 -8.46
CA GLY A 91 2.01 14.51 -8.69
C GLY A 91 0.87 13.65 -9.22
N ALA A 92 0.79 12.39 -8.82
CA ALA A 92 -0.28 11.48 -9.24
C ALA A 92 -1.66 11.90 -8.72
N ILE A 93 -1.74 12.61 -7.60
CA ILE A 93 -2.99 13.17 -7.09
C ILE A 93 -3.26 14.48 -7.84
N ILE A 94 -3.99 14.39 -8.94
CA ILE A 94 -4.19 15.50 -9.89
C ILE A 94 -5.28 16.49 -9.46
N ALA A 95 -6.17 16.05 -8.56
CA ALA A 95 -7.17 16.88 -7.91
C ALA A 95 -7.59 16.20 -6.59
N PRO A 96 -8.25 16.89 -5.65
CA PRO A 96 -8.78 16.29 -4.45
C PRO A 96 -9.61 15.03 -4.73
N GLY A 97 -9.18 13.88 -4.21
CA GLY A 97 -9.83 12.59 -4.42
C GLY A 97 -9.63 11.96 -5.79
N VAL A 98 -8.81 12.54 -6.68
CA VAL A 98 -8.56 12.02 -8.03
C VAL A 98 -7.09 11.67 -8.21
N VAL A 99 -6.82 10.39 -8.47
CA VAL A 99 -5.46 9.87 -8.74
C VAL A 99 -5.35 9.43 -10.19
N ASP A 100 -4.36 9.95 -10.91
CA ASP A 100 -3.91 9.35 -12.17
C ASP A 100 -3.00 8.17 -11.86
N ALA A 101 -3.52 6.95 -11.98
CA ALA A 101 -2.79 5.72 -11.68
C ALA A 101 -1.51 5.58 -12.53
N ARG A 102 -1.49 6.12 -13.76
CA ARG A 102 -0.33 6.09 -14.66
C ARG A 102 0.86 6.91 -14.14
N ARG A 103 0.65 7.71 -13.10
CA ARG A 103 1.67 8.49 -12.40
C ARG A 103 1.93 7.96 -10.99
N CYS A 104 1.09 7.07 -10.47
CA CYS A 104 1.19 6.57 -9.11
C CYS A 104 2.31 5.54 -8.96
N LEU A 105 3.28 5.79 -8.08
CA LEU A 105 4.39 4.85 -7.83
C LEU A 105 3.90 3.51 -7.31
N ALA A 106 2.85 3.47 -6.48
CA ALA A 106 2.29 2.23 -5.99
C ALA A 106 1.78 1.32 -7.14
N TRP A 107 1.29 1.92 -8.23
CA TRP A 107 0.94 1.17 -9.44
C TRP A 107 2.19 0.76 -10.24
N HIS A 108 3.17 1.66 -10.39
CA HIS A 108 4.38 1.38 -11.18
C HIS A 108 5.22 0.23 -10.61
N VAL A 109 5.35 0.12 -9.29
CA VAL A 109 6.11 -0.98 -8.66
C VAL A 109 5.41 -2.34 -8.81
N GLN A 110 4.12 -2.33 -9.14
CA GLN A 110 3.28 -3.52 -9.31
C GLN A 110 2.94 -3.84 -10.77
N GLN A 111 3.32 -3.02 -11.73
CA GLN A 111 3.03 -3.26 -13.14
C GLN A 111 4.07 -4.17 -13.79
N GLU A 112 3.67 -4.80 -14.90
CA GLU A 112 4.58 -5.49 -15.81
C GLU A 112 5.42 -4.50 -16.62
N GLY A 113 6.53 -4.98 -17.17
CA GLY A 113 7.43 -4.19 -18.00
C GLY A 113 8.39 -3.30 -17.21
N ASP A 114 8.93 -2.29 -17.88
CA ASP A 114 9.91 -1.38 -17.30
C ASP A 114 9.25 -0.30 -16.44
N LEU A 115 9.98 0.15 -15.41
CA LEU A 115 9.61 1.36 -14.68
C LEU A 115 10.00 2.58 -15.56
N PRO A 116 9.04 3.46 -15.93
CA PRO A 116 9.33 4.61 -16.78
C PRO A 116 10.41 5.52 -16.19
N HIS A 117 11.27 6.01 -17.06
CA HIS A 117 12.48 6.75 -16.65
C HIS A 117 12.16 7.96 -15.76
N GLU A 118 11.09 8.69 -16.10
CA GLU A 118 10.65 9.88 -15.37
C GLU A 118 10.25 9.61 -13.91
N PHE A 119 9.93 8.35 -13.55
CA PHE A 119 9.52 7.99 -12.20
C PHE A 119 10.60 7.29 -11.37
N ARG A 120 11.75 6.93 -11.99
CA ARG A 120 12.81 6.18 -11.29
C ARG A 120 13.39 6.96 -10.12
N VAL A 121 13.70 8.23 -10.31
CA VAL A 121 14.21 9.08 -9.21
C VAL A 121 13.18 9.24 -8.10
N ALA A 122 11.91 9.42 -8.46
CA ALA A 122 10.82 9.57 -7.50
C ALA A 122 10.52 8.29 -6.71
N LEU A 123 10.94 7.10 -7.22
CA LEU A 123 10.84 5.85 -6.48
C LEU A 123 11.70 5.87 -5.21
N ASP A 124 12.81 6.58 -5.27
CA ASP A 124 13.77 6.70 -4.17
C ASP A 124 14.34 5.32 -3.76
N ASP A 125 14.30 4.92 -2.49
CA ASP A 125 14.77 3.61 -1.99
C ASP A 125 13.65 2.58 -1.83
N ARG A 126 12.48 2.81 -2.38
CA ARG A 126 11.31 1.94 -2.24
C ARG A 126 11.42 0.70 -3.12
N LEU A 127 11.35 -0.46 -2.49
CA LEU A 127 11.23 -1.73 -3.21
C LEU A 127 9.79 -1.97 -3.67
N TYR A 128 8.82 -1.66 -2.81
CA TYR A 128 7.41 -1.96 -3.03
C TYR A 128 6.49 -0.99 -2.29
N GLY A 129 5.41 -0.57 -2.93
CA GLY A 129 4.48 0.40 -2.36
C GLY A 129 4.97 1.85 -2.46
N CYS A 130 4.06 2.75 -2.16
CA CYS A 130 4.34 4.17 -1.95
C CYS A 130 3.22 4.74 -1.08
N ASP A 131 3.54 5.07 0.14
CA ASP A 131 2.59 5.50 1.16
C ASP A 131 2.72 7.00 1.53
N GLU A 132 3.47 7.79 0.75
CA GLU A 132 3.72 9.21 0.99
C GLU A 132 2.45 10.02 1.28
N CYS A 133 1.38 9.74 0.55
CA CYS A 133 0.10 10.42 0.75
C CYS A 133 -0.60 9.99 2.05
N GLN A 134 -0.28 8.82 2.60
CA GLN A 134 -0.81 8.33 3.88
C GLN A 134 0.06 8.79 5.05
N GLU A 135 1.38 8.74 4.91
CA GLU A 135 2.36 9.12 5.93
C GLU A 135 2.24 10.61 6.32
N VAL A 136 1.96 11.50 5.36
CA VAL A 136 1.79 12.93 5.65
C VAL A 136 0.39 13.30 6.13
N CYS A 137 -0.56 12.35 6.06
CA CYS A 137 -1.93 12.59 6.43
C CYS A 137 -2.09 12.71 7.95
N PRO A 138 -2.59 13.85 8.50
CA PRO A 138 -2.65 14.04 9.94
C PRO A 138 -3.44 12.96 10.71
N PRO A 139 -4.60 12.46 10.22
CA PRO A 139 -5.28 11.32 10.85
C PRO A 139 -4.45 10.04 10.86
N SER A 140 -3.82 9.67 9.73
CA SER A 140 -3.01 8.47 9.61
C SER A 140 -1.77 8.53 10.50
N ARG A 141 -1.11 9.69 10.53
CA ARG A 141 0.09 9.91 11.35
C ARG A 141 -0.21 9.83 12.85
N ARG A 142 -1.38 10.32 13.28
CA ARG A 142 -1.80 10.17 14.69
C ARG A 142 -2.02 8.72 15.08
N GLU A 143 -2.61 7.93 14.19
CA GLU A 143 -2.82 6.50 14.42
C GLU A 143 -1.49 5.74 14.45
N GLU A 144 -0.58 6.05 13.54
CA GLU A 144 0.76 5.45 13.51
C GLU A 144 1.51 5.69 14.84
N LEU A 145 1.48 6.92 15.34
CA LEU A 145 2.07 7.25 16.63
C LEU A 145 1.38 6.53 17.79
N ARG A 146 0.06 6.37 17.74
CA ARG A 146 -0.71 5.63 18.76
C ARG A 146 -0.35 4.14 18.77
N VAL A 147 -0.31 3.52 17.60
CA VAL A 147 0.04 2.10 17.44
C VAL A 147 1.51 1.85 17.77
N GLY A 148 2.41 2.73 17.32
CA GLY A 148 3.85 2.63 17.62
C GLY A 148 4.19 2.80 19.11
N ALA A 149 3.31 3.45 19.88
CA ALA A 149 3.45 3.57 21.33
C ALA A 149 2.94 2.32 22.09
N ASP A 150 2.27 1.38 21.41
CA ASP A 150 1.79 0.12 21.99
C ASP A 150 2.79 -1.01 21.67
N PRO A 151 3.54 -1.51 22.68
CA PRO A 151 4.52 -2.59 22.46
C PRO A 151 3.90 -3.90 21.96
N GLY A 152 2.59 -4.09 22.18
CA GLY A 152 1.85 -5.29 21.73
C GLY A 152 1.42 -5.22 20.25
N ALA A 153 1.32 -4.02 19.68
CA ALA A 153 0.87 -3.83 18.31
C ALA A 153 1.95 -4.17 17.26
N ALA A 154 3.22 -4.24 17.66
CA ALA A 154 4.35 -4.52 16.77
C ALA A 154 4.47 -5.98 16.34
N ALA A 155 3.73 -6.90 16.94
CA ALA A 155 3.77 -8.33 16.64
C ALA A 155 2.56 -8.73 15.80
N ALA A 156 2.59 -8.45 14.48
CA ALA A 156 1.64 -9.10 13.58
C ALA A 156 1.88 -10.63 13.58
N PRO A 157 0.85 -11.47 13.80
CA PRO A 157 1.01 -12.91 13.70
C PRO A 157 1.48 -13.27 12.28
N GLY A 158 2.61 -13.98 12.17
CA GLY A 158 3.13 -14.48 10.88
C GLY A 158 4.41 -13.81 10.39
N GLY A 159 5.14 -13.08 11.25
CA GLY A 159 6.48 -12.58 10.90
C GLY A 159 6.47 -11.69 9.66
N ALA A 160 5.72 -10.59 9.74
CA ALA A 160 5.82 -9.58 8.68
C ALA A 160 7.30 -9.21 8.50
N PRO A 161 7.87 -9.23 7.29
CA PRO A 161 9.17 -8.62 7.06
C PRO A 161 9.11 -7.22 7.64
N GLY A 162 10.18 -6.82 8.30
CA GLY A 162 10.33 -5.47 8.79
C GLY A 162 10.06 -4.46 7.67
N SER A 163 9.88 -3.20 8.03
CA SER A 163 9.70 -2.10 7.09
C SER A 163 10.90 -1.93 6.13
N TRP A 164 11.97 -2.66 6.36
CA TRP A 164 13.22 -2.60 5.62
C TRP A 164 13.53 -3.97 4.99
N VAL A 165 13.94 -3.90 3.72
CA VAL A 165 14.39 -5.07 2.94
C VAL A 165 15.78 -4.77 2.42
N ASP A 166 16.69 -5.73 2.59
CA ASP A 166 18.03 -5.65 2.01
C ASP A 166 17.95 -5.82 0.49
N LEU A 167 18.28 -4.74 -0.24
CA LEU A 167 18.19 -4.72 -1.70
C LEU A 167 19.19 -5.68 -2.34
N LEU A 168 20.41 -5.84 -1.79
CA LEU A 168 21.38 -6.77 -2.32
C LEU A 168 20.91 -8.21 -2.15
N ARG A 169 20.31 -8.54 -1.01
CA ARG A 169 19.68 -9.85 -0.82
C ARG A 169 18.56 -10.10 -1.84
N VAL A 170 17.75 -9.10 -2.17
CA VAL A 170 16.70 -9.24 -3.21
C VAL A 170 17.31 -9.57 -4.58
N LEU A 171 18.47 -8.99 -4.90
CA LEU A 171 19.13 -9.22 -6.17
C LEU A 171 19.82 -10.59 -6.22
N ASP A 172 20.37 -11.09 -5.09
CA ASP A 172 21.12 -12.35 -5.01
C ASP A 172 20.25 -13.59 -4.80
N ALA A 173 19.07 -13.44 -4.20
CA ALA A 173 18.20 -14.55 -3.86
C ALA A 173 17.67 -15.27 -5.10
N THR A 174 17.44 -16.57 -5.00
CA THR A 174 16.75 -17.35 -6.03
C THR A 174 15.28 -16.89 -6.17
N ASP A 175 14.63 -17.29 -7.25
CA ASP A 175 13.22 -16.98 -7.47
C ASP A 175 12.33 -17.58 -6.38
N GLU A 176 12.64 -18.81 -5.95
CA GLU A 176 11.93 -19.53 -4.91
C GLU A 176 12.04 -18.80 -3.56
N GLU A 177 13.25 -18.37 -3.20
CA GLU A 177 13.50 -17.62 -1.95
C GLU A 177 12.76 -16.28 -1.96
N LEU A 178 12.83 -15.51 -3.06
CA LEU A 178 12.11 -14.26 -3.18
C LEU A 178 10.61 -14.44 -3.06
N MET A 179 10.05 -15.45 -3.69
CA MET A 179 8.62 -15.72 -3.66
C MET A 179 8.16 -16.30 -2.32
N ALA A 180 9.03 -16.97 -1.58
CA ALA A 180 8.76 -17.40 -0.20
C ALA A 180 8.72 -16.20 0.75
N ASP A 181 9.69 -15.28 0.64
CA ASP A 181 9.82 -14.13 1.53
C ASP A 181 8.82 -13.00 1.21
N LEU A 182 8.66 -12.65 -0.08
CA LEU A 182 7.96 -11.46 -0.56
C LEU A 182 6.73 -11.79 -1.42
N GLY A 183 6.49 -13.03 -1.76
CA GLY A 183 5.40 -13.44 -2.65
C GLY A 183 3.97 -13.26 -2.12
N ARG A 184 3.82 -12.80 -0.87
CA ARG A 184 2.55 -12.29 -0.33
C ARG A 184 2.15 -10.94 -0.92
N TRP A 185 3.11 -10.15 -1.43
CA TRP A 185 2.82 -8.95 -2.20
C TRP A 185 2.24 -9.32 -3.56
N TYR A 186 1.48 -8.41 -4.15
CA TYR A 186 1.07 -8.59 -5.54
C TYR A 186 2.30 -8.46 -6.45
N VAL A 187 2.69 -9.57 -7.03
CA VAL A 187 3.76 -9.63 -8.04
C VAL A 187 3.13 -10.10 -9.34
N PRO A 188 3.20 -9.31 -10.43
CA PRO A 188 2.58 -9.67 -11.70
C PRO A 188 3.03 -11.06 -12.15
N ARG A 189 2.07 -11.92 -12.52
CA ARG A 189 2.32 -13.33 -12.90
C ARG A 189 3.18 -14.12 -11.91
N ARG A 190 3.33 -13.65 -10.67
CA ARG A 190 4.25 -14.19 -9.66
C ARG A 190 5.70 -14.27 -10.17
N ASP A 191 6.11 -13.32 -11.02
CA ASP A 191 7.45 -13.27 -11.58
C ASP A 191 8.33 -12.31 -10.77
N PRO A 192 9.35 -12.84 -10.05
CA PRO A 192 10.18 -12.05 -9.15
C PRO A 192 11.08 -11.03 -9.89
N ARG A 193 11.17 -11.08 -11.24
CA ARG A 193 11.90 -10.06 -12.02
C ARG A 193 11.43 -8.65 -11.70
N TYR A 194 10.16 -8.47 -11.39
CA TYR A 194 9.61 -7.13 -11.08
C TYR A 194 10.06 -6.61 -9.72
N LEU A 195 10.31 -7.49 -8.75
CA LEU A 195 10.94 -7.13 -7.49
C LEU A 195 12.41 -6.75 -7.70
N ARG A 196 13.16 -7.52 -8.48
CA ARG A 196 14.55 -7.20 -8.84
C ARG A 196 14.65 -5.90 -9.64
N ARG A 197 13.75 -5.68 -10.60
CA ARG A 197 13.65 -4.40 -11.32
C ARG A 197 13.53 -3.21 -10.34
N ASN A 198 12.64 -3.31 -9.38
CA ASN A 198 12.44 -2.26 -8.40
C ASN A 198 13.68 -2.11 -7.49
N ALA A 199 14.29 -3.22 -7.08
CA ALA A 199 15.51 -3.23 -6.27
C ALA A 199 16.68 -2.56 -6.99
N LEU A 200 16.87 -2.82 -8.29
CA LEU A 200 17.91 -2.16 -9.10
C LEU A 200 17.72 -0.64 -9.16
N VAL A 201 16.49 -0.17 -9.36
CA VAL A 201 16.20 1.27 -9.39
C VAL A 201 16.45 1.90 -8.02
N ALA A 202 15.96 1.26 -6.94
CA ALA A 202 16.16 1.75 -5.58
C ALA A 202 17.65 1.76 -5.19
N LEU A 203 18.41 0.74 -5.59
CA LEU A 203 19.86 0.68 -5.37
C LEU A 203 20.58 1.78 -6.13
N ALA A 204 20.27 2.00 -7.41
CA ALA A 204 20.85 3.07 -8.21
C ALA A 204 20.59 4.46 -7.60
N ASN A 205 19.38 4.70 -7.09
CA ASN A 205 19.06 5.94 -6.38
C ASN A 205 19.85 6.08 -5.08
N SER A 206 20.01 5.00 -4.31
CA SER A 206 20.81 5.00 -3.09
C SER A 206 22.28 5.34 -3.38
N VAL A 207 22.86 4.71 -4.41
CA VAL A 207 24.22 5.02 -4.86
C VAL A 207 24.35 6.48 -5.29
N ALA A 208 23.42 6.98 -6.10
CA ALA A 208 23.45 8.37 -6.55
C ALA A 208 23.43 9.36 -5.37
N ARG A 209 22.69 9.07 -4.30
CA ARG A 209 22.69 9.88 -3.07
C ARG A 209 23.99 9.76 -2.29
N HIS A 210 24.56 8.58 -2.19
CA HIS A 210 25.81 8.33 -1.48
C HIS A 210 27.06 8.80 -2.26
N ARG A 211 27.02 8.82 -3.60
CA ARG A 211 28.11 9.38 -4.42
C ARG A 211 28.39 10.86 -4.18
N THR A 212 27.44 11.58 -3.59
CA THR A 212 27.71 12.92 -3.05
C THR A 212 28.44 12.87 -1.70
N ALA A 213 28.47 11.71 -1.02
CA ALA A 213 29.12 11.49 0.27
C ALA A 213 30.40 10.65 0.16
N ASP A 214 30.42 9.58 -0.64
CA ASP A 214 31.62 8.77 -0.93
C ASP A 214 31.47 8.02 -2.28
N PRO A 215 32.19 8.44 -3.33
CA PRO A 215 32.08 7.85 -4.68
C PRO A 215 32.78 6.48 -4.82
N THR A 216 33.37 5.93 -3.78
CA THR A 216 34.33 4.79 -3.89
C THR A 216 33.92 3.51 -3.19
N ASP A 217 32.64 3.30 -2.80
CA ASP A 217 32.23 2.01 -2.24
C ASP A 217 32.20 0.93 -3.34
N PRO A 218 33.22 0.03 -3.37
CA PRO A 218 33.35 -0.98 -4.43
C PRO A 218 32.21 -2.03 -4.41
N ALA A 219 31.62 -2.30 -3.27
CA ALA A 219 30.58 -3.33 -3.13
C ALA A 219 29.31 -3.00 -3.92
N VAL A 220 29.03 -1.71 -4.14
CA VAL A 220 27.86 -1.25 -4.87
C VAL A 220 28.15 -1.13 -6.36
N THR A 221 29.33 -0.69 -6.75
CA THR A 221 29.74 -0.50 -8.15
C THR A 221 29.83 -1.84 -8.86
N ASP A 222 30.51 -2.84 -8.26
CA ASP A 222 30.68 -4.19 -8.82
C ASP A 222 29.34 -4.90 -9.05
N ARG A 223 28.34 -4.65 -8.19
CA ARG A 223 27.01 -5.26 -8.34
C ARG A 223 26.17 -4.65 -9.45
N LEU A 224 26.28 -3.31 -9.64
CA LEU A 224 25.56 -2.65 -10.75
C LEU A 224 26.12 -3.04 -12.13
N GLU A 225 27.42 -3.39 -12.21
CA GLU A 225 28.06 -3.84 -13.44
C GLU A 225 27.76 -5.32 -13.77
N SER A 226 27.31 -6.12 -12.79
CA SER A 226 27.00 -7.55 -12.95
C SER A 226 25.56 -7.83 -13.42
N TYR A 227 24.71 -6.80 -13.50
CA TYR A 227 23.32 -6.87 -13.94
C TYR A 227 23.09 -6.06 -15.23
#